data_e71821ce020202a73ac3d403f54dcd9b
#
_entry.id   e71821ce020202a73ac3d403f54dcd9b
#
_cell.length_a   1.000
_cell.length_b   1.000
_cell.length_c   1.000
_cell.angle_alpha   90.00
_cell.angle_beta   90.00
_cell.angle_gamma   90.00
#
_symmetry.space_group_name_H-M   'P 1'
#
loop_
_entity.id
_entity.type
_entity.pdbx_description
1 polymer ?
#
loop_
_entity_poly.entity_id
_entity_poly.type
_entity_poly.pdbx_seq_one_letter_code
_entity_poly.pdbx_strand_id
1 'polypeptide(L)'
;YLMEEIAKYPGIKLHFGRKITEIEKQTDCYEVTALHEGKQEVYRAPFVLNATYASVNQILRKVKGVETQDFGLKYELCEIILCKASDKIRNIGFTVMDGPFFSIMPFGKTGYHSLTSVTFTPHKTSYDATPQFPCVGENGNCCQGGFLGNCNDCPGRPESAWEYMSTLARKYIREE
;
A
#
# COMPACT_ATOMS: atom_id res chain seq x y z
N TYR A 1 -12.97 -11.82 6.59
CA TYR A 1 -12.30 -12.70 7.56
C TYR A 1 -11.64 -11.91 8.70
N LEU A 2 -10.61 -11.06 8.42
CA LEU A 2 -9.89 -10.33 9.49
C LEU A 2 -10.81 -9.44 10.33
N MET A 3 -11.73 -8.73 9.70
CA MET A 3 -12.71 -7.89 10.40
C MET A 3 -13.67 -8.72 11.26
N GLU A 4 -14.09 -9.89 10.78
CA GLU A 4 -14.94 -10.83 11.53
C GLU A 4 -14.20 -11.39 12.75
N GLU A 5 -12.89 -11.67 12.61
CA GLU A 5 -12.08 -12.11 13.74
C GLU A 5 -11.90 -11.00 14.79
N ILE A 6 -11.58 -9.78 14.36
CA ILE A 6 -11.41 -8.64 15.28
C ILE A 6 -12.71 -8.34 16.04
N ALA A 7 -13.86 -8.49 15.39
CA ALA A 7 -15.18 -8.26 16.03
C ALA A 7 -15.45 -9.18 17.23
N LYS A 8 -14.75 -10.31 17.35
CA LYS A 8 -14.85 -11.21 18.51
C LYS A 8 -14.20 -10.66 19.77
N TYR A 9 -13.42 -9.58 19.65
CA TYR A 9 -12.67 -8.98 20.75
C TYR A 9 -13.23 -7.59 21.07
N PRO A 10 -14.21 -7.46 22.00
CA PRO A 10 -14.89 -6.21 22.28
C PRO A 10 -13.97 -5.12 22.87
N GLY A 11 -12.78 -5.48 23.36
CA GLY A 11 -11.74 -4.54 23.80
C GLY A 11 -11.01 -3.85 22.66
N ILE A 12 -11.13 -4.32 21.41
CA ILE A 12 -10.51 -3.72 20.23
C ILE A 12 -11.49 -2.73 19.60
N LYS A 13 -11.08 -1.47 19.49
CA LYS A 13 -11.84 -0.43 18.81
C LYS A 13 -11.16 -0.07 17.49
N LEU A 14 -11.89 -0.17 16.39
CA LEU A 14 -11.41 0.21 15.06
C LEU A 14 -11.96 1.59 14.68
N HIS A 15 -11.07 2.50 14.35
CA HIS A 15 -11.41 3.86 13.93
C HIS A 15 -10.90 4.07 12.50
N PHE A 16 -11.79 4.03 11.52
CA PHE A 16 -11.47 4.28 10.11
C PHE A 16 -11.60 5.75 9.74
N GLY A 17 -10.98 6.16 8.62
CA GLY A 17 -11.07 7.51 8.11
C GLY A 17 -10.41 8.58 8.99
N ARG A 18 -9.50 8.19 9.89
CA ARG A 18 -8.76 9.11 10.75
C ARG A 18 -7.40 9.40 10.16
N LYS A 19 -7.14 10.67 9.86
CA LYS A 19 -5.84 11.14 9.41
C LYS A 19 -5.04 11.60 10.62
N ILE A 20 -4.01 10.85 11.00
CA ILE A 20 -3.10 11.24 12.09
C ILE A 20 -2.36 12.51 11.70
N THR A 21 -2.46 13.53 12.53
CA THR A 21 -1.82 14.83 12.35
C THR A 21 -0.61 15.03 13.26
N GLU A 22 -0.67 14.51 14.47
CA GLU A 22 0.40 14.64 15.47
C GLU A 22 0.39 13.48 16.45
N ILE A 23 1.55 13.13 16.97
CA ILE A 23 1.75 12.20 18.08
C ILE A 23 2.71 12.87 19.06
N GLU A 24 2.27 13.14 20.27
CA GLU A 24 3.10 13.79 21.29
C GLU A 24 3.37 12.87 22.47
N LYS A 25 4.64 12.75 22.83
CA LYS A 25 5.05 12.02 24.04
C LYS A 25 4.81 12.91 25.26
N GLN A 26 3.96 12.43 26.14
CA GLN A 26 3.74 12.97 27.47
C GLN A 26 4.51 12.17 28.52
N THR A 27 4.44 12.55 29.78
CA THR A 27 5.17 11.88 30.89
C THR A 27 4.88 10.38 30.94
N ASP A 28 3.59 9.99 30.92
CA ASP A 28 3.15 8.60 31.13
C ASP A 28 2.39 8.01 29.95
N CYS A 29 2.17 8.76 28.88
CA CYS A 29 1.42 8.31 27.74
C CYS A 29 1.86 9.01 26.44
N TYR A 30 1.28 8.58 25.33
CA TYR A 30 1.27 9.30 24.07
C TYR A 30 -0.12 9.89 23.83
N GLU A 31 -0.14 11.11 23.33
CA GLU A 31 -1.33 11.74 22.83
C GLU A 31 -1.30 11.74 21.29
N VAL A 32 -2.31 11.11 20.69
CA VAL A 32 -2.42 10.97 19.24
C VAL A 32 -3.56 11.84 18.77
N THR A 33 -3.24 12.86 17.99
CA THR A 33 -4.21 13.76 17.36
C THR A 33 -4.54 13.27 15.96
N ALA A 34 -5.82 13.14 15.68
CA ALA A 34 -6.33 12.72 14.38
C ALA A 34 -7.42 13.68 13.88
N LEU A 35 -7.51 13.81 12.56
CA LEU A 35 -8.56 14.55 11.89
C LEU A 35 -9.58 13.59 11.26
N HIS A 36 -10.85 13.75 11.58
CA HIS A 36 -11.97 13.00 11.02
C HIS A 36 -13.11 13.95 10.62
N GLU A 37 -13.47 13.96 9.34
CA GLU A 37 -14.54 14.84 8.80
C GLU A 37 -14.39 16.33 9.20
N GLY A 38 -13.15 16.83 9.19
CA GLY A 38 -12.83 18.21 9.57
C GLY A 38 -12.79 18.48 11.07
N LYS A 39 -13.07 17.48 11.91
CA LYS A 39 -13.01 17.60 13.39
C LYS A 39 -11.74 16.93 13.91
N GLN A 40 -11.16 17.55 14.92
CA GLN A 40 -10.00 16.99 15.61
C GLN A 40 -10.49 16.04 16.71
N GLU A 41 -9.89 14.85 16.74
CA GLU A 41 -10.07 13.84 17.78
C GLU A 41 -8.72 13.58 18.45
N VAL A 42 -8.72 13.36 19.77
CA VAL A 42 -7.50 13.10 20.55
C VAL A 42 -7.65 11.76 21.27
N TYR A 43 -6.62 10.92 21.12
CA TYR A 43 -6.55 9.62 21.76
C TYR A 43 -5.32 9.57 22.67
N ARG A 44 -5.44 8.91 23.82
CA ARG A 44 -4.35 8.72 24.78
C ARG A 44 -4.10 7.24 24.98
N ALA A 45 -2.82 6.85 24.92
CA ALA A 45 -2.41 5.47 25.15
C ALA A 45 -1.00 5.42 25.75
N PRO A 46 -0.69 4.47 26.64
CA PRO A 46 0.67 4.29 27.15
C PRO A 46 1.67 3.88 26.07
N PHE A 47 1.20 3.25 24.99
CA PHE A 47 2.01 2.80 23.87
C PHE A 47 1.31 3.14 22.54
N VAL A 48 2.12 3.45 21.52
CA VAL A 48 1.67 3.63 20.13
C VAL A 48 2.52 2.75 19.23
N LEU A 49 1.87 1.88 18.46
CA LEU A 49 2.53 1.06 17.44
C LEU A 49 2.32 1.71 16.07
N ASN A 50 3.40 2.11 15.43
CA ASN A 50 3.38 2.55 14.04
C ASN A 50 3.51 1.34 13.11
N ALA A 51 2.39 0.85 12.58
CA ALA A 51 2.31 -0.27 11.65
C ALA A 51 1.82 0.19 10.25
N THR A 52 2.27 1.36 9.81
CA THR A 52 1.76 2.02 8.59
C THR A 52 2.52 1.64 7.31
N TYR A 53 3.36 0.62 7.35
CA TYR A 53 4.11 0.08 6.22
C TYR A 53 4.86 1.18 5.42
N ALA A 54 4.45 1.47 4.19
CA ALA A 54 5.10 2.48 3.35
C ALA A 54 5.00 3.92 3.91
N SER A 55 4.14 4.18 4.89
CA SER A 55 4.00 5.48 5.54
C SER A 55 4.73 5.60 6.87
N VAL A 56 5.57 4.64 7.24
CA VAL A 56 6.24 4.61 8.55
C VAL A 56 7.01 5.90 8.85
N ASN A 57 7.83 6.40 7.92
CA ASN A 57 8.58 7.64 8.08
C ASN A 57 7.66 8.87 8.12
N GLN A 58 6.59 8.87 7.36
CA GLN A 58 5.60 9.96 7.39
C GLN A 58 4.94 10.11 8.76
N ILE A 59 4.68 8.99 9.43
CA ILE A 59 4.13 8.99 10.79
C ILE A 59 5.22 9.36 11.81
N LEU A 60 6.45 8.83 11.69
CA LEU A 60 7.56 9.18 12.57
C LEU A 60 7.81 10.69 12.63
N ARG A 61 7.74 11.37 11.50
CA ARG A 61 7.93 12.83 11.41
C ARG A 61 6.83 13.65 12.10
N LYS A 62 5.75 13.02 12.52
CA LYS A 62 4.66 13.66 13.31
C LYS A 62 4.83 13.45 14.80
N VAL A 63 5.83 12.69 15.22
CA VAL A 63 6.11 12.43 16.64
C VAL A 63 6.90 13.60 17.22
N LYS A 64 6.45 14.08 18.38
CA LYS A 64 7.08 15.12 19.17
C LYS A 64 7.42 14.61 20.57
N GLY A 65 8.37 15.25 21.21
CA GLY A 65 8.78 14.92 22.58
C GLY A 65 9.71 13.71 22.71
N VAL A 66 10.08 13.08 21.58
CA VAL A 66 11.12 12.06 21.48
C VAL A 66 11.91 12.25 20.18
N GLU A 67 13.19 11.90 20.22
CA GLU A 67 14.00 11.87 19.02
C GLU A 67 13.58 10.68 18.15
N THR A 68 13.37 10.93 16.88
CA THR A 68 13.02 9.90 15.88
C THR A 68 13.99 9.98 14.71
N GLN A 69 14.28 8.84 14.12
CA GLN A 69 15.12 8.73 12.93
C GLN A 69 14.33 8.03 11.82
N ASP A 70 14.43 8.57 10.61
CA ASP A 70 13.85 7.93 9.42
C ASP A 70 14.52 6.58 9.14
N PHE A 71 13.73 5.61 8.73
CA PHE A 71 14.26 4.36 8.18
C PHE A 71 14.75 4.59 6.75
N GLY A 72 15.93 4.01 6.43
CA GLY A 72 16.42 3.93 5.05
C GLY A 72 15.59 2.89 4.27
N LEU A 73 14.60 3.34 3.53
CA LEU A 73 13.68 2.49 2.78
C LEU A 73 13.83 2.71 1.28
N LYS A 74 13.65 1.63 0.53
CA LYS A 74 13.39 1.67 -0.91
C LYS A 74 11.88 1.61 -1.11
N TYR A 75 11.33 2.63 -1.76
CA TYR A 75 9.94 2.65 -2.18
C TYR A 75 9.81 2.30 -3.65
N GLU A 76 8.81 1.50 -3.98
CA GLU A 76 8.49 1.17 -5.36
C GLU A 76 7.02 1.50 -5.66
N LEU A 77 6.79 2.22 -6.76
CA LEU A 77 5.47 2.38 -7.34
C LEU A 77 5.19 1.14 -8.17
N CYS A 78 4.27 0.32 -7.71
CA CYS A 78 3.95 -0.97 -8.32
C CYS A 78 2.57 -0.97 -8.96
N GLU A 79 2.45 -1.65 -10.11
CA GLU A 79 1.19 -1.99 -10.74
C GLU A 79 0.80 -3.43 -10.40
N ILE A 80 -0.43 -3.63 -9.94
CA ILE A 80 -1.04 -4.94 -9.82
C ILE A 80 -2.17 -5.01 -10.83
N ILE A 81 -2.03 -5.89 -11.82
CA ILE A 81 -3.01 -6.03 -12.88
C ILE A 81 -4.11 -7.00 -12.42
N LEU A 82 -5.36 -6.58 -12.53
CA LEU A 82 -6.49 -7.45 -12.29
C LEU A 82 -7.01 -7.97 -13.63
N CYS A 83 -7.01 -9.30 -13.81
CA CYS A 83 -7.45 -9.97 -15.02
C CYS A 83 -8.47 -11.07 -14.69
N LYS A 84 -9.29 -11.42 -15.69
CA LYS A 84 -10.13 -12.61 -15.62
C LYS A 84 -9.30 -13.81 -16.06
N ALA A 85 -9.25 -14.82 -15.22
CA ALA A 85 -8.72 -16.11 -15.59
C ALA A 85 -9.83 -17.02 -16.14
N SER A 86 -9.45 -18.08 -16.84
CA SER A 86 -10.41 -19.08 -17.30
C SER A 86 -11.05 -19.82 -16.12
N ASP A 87 -12.19 -20.46 -16.37
CA ASP A 87 -12.88 -21.25 -15.34
C ASP A 87 -12.02 -22.41 -14.82
N LYS A 88 -11.12 -22.93 -15.65
CA LYS A 88 -10.18 -24.01 -15.27
C LYS A 88 -9.27 -23.63 -14.10
N ILE A 89 -8.91 -22.35 -13.99
CA ILE A 89 -7.96 -21.85 -12.98
C ILE A 89 -8.59 -20.85 -12.01
N ARG A 90 -9.91 -20.71 -12.01
CA ARG A 90 -10.66 -19.72 -11.21
C ARG A 90 -10.25 -19.67 -9.74
N ASN A 91 -9.95 -20.81 -9.13
CA ASN A 91 -9.61 -20.92 -7.70
C ASN A 91 -8.16 -21.35 -7.48
N ILE A 92 -7.32 -21.27 -8.52
CA ILE A 92 -5.94 -21.74 -8.46
C ILE A 92 -5.01 -20.55 -8.59
N GLY A 93 -4.04 -20.47 -7.68
CA GLY A 93 -2.92 -19.56 -7.79
C GLY A 93 -1.71 -20.25 -8.39
N PHE A 94 -1.04 -19.57 -9.28
CA PHE A 94 0.22 -20.02 -9.88
C PHE A 94 1.33 -19.03 -9.56
N THR A 95 2.49 -19.55 -9.19
CA THR A 95 3.72 -18.77 -9.11
C THR A 95 4.80 -19.53 -9.86
N VAL A 96 5.40 -18.89 -10.85
CA VAL A 96 6.58 -19.41 -11.54
C VAL A 96 7.82 -18.87 -10.84
N MET A 97 8.57 -19.77 -10.22
CA MET A 97 9.85 -19.51 -9.56
C MET A 97 10.98 -20.02 -10.46
N ASP A 98 12.21 -19.61 -10.19
CA ASP A 98 13.39 -20.01 -10.98
C ASP A 98 13.30 -19.61 -12.46
N GLY A 99 13.14 -18.33 -12.72
CA GLY A 99 13.09 -17.78 -14.07
C GLY A 99 12.43 -16.41 -14.11
N PRO A 100 11.40 -16.22 -14.95
CA PRO A 100 10.79 -14.92 -15.15
C PRO A 100 9.92 -14.43 -13.98
N PHE A 101 9.82 -15.13 -12.87
CA PHE A 101 9.15 -14.77 -11.62
C PHE A 101 7.87 -13.97 -11.83
N PHE A 102 6.78 -14.66 -12.13
CA PHE A 102 5.46 -14.05 -12.12
C PHE A 102 4.48 -14.85 -11.26
N SER A 103 3.45 -14.19 -10.80
CA SER A 103 2.36 -14.82 -10.07
C SER A 103 1.02 -14.39 -10.65
N ILE A 104 0.11 -15.35 -10.76
CA ILE A 104 -1.30 -15.12 -11.02
C ILE A 104 -2.09 -15.76 -9.90
N MET A 105 -2.80 -14.94 -9.11
CA MET A 105 -3.42 -15.37 -7.86
C MET A 105 -4.87 -14.89 -7.78
N PRO A 106 -5.82 -15.71 -7.29
CA PRO A 106 -7.17 -15.24 -7.03
C PRO A 106 -7.16 -13.99 -6.15
N PHE A 107 -7.84 -12.94 -6.57
CA PHE A 107 -7.90 -11.66 -5.86
C PHE A 107 -9.11 -11.63 -4.93
N GLY A 108 -8.94 -12.23 -3.76
CA GLY A 108 -10.01 -12.37 -2.78
C GLY A 108 -11.24 -13.08 -3.34
N LYS A 109 -12.43 -12.51 -3.09
CA LYS A 109 -13.73 -13.02 -3.60
C LYS A 109 -14.25 -12.22 -4.81
N THR A 110 -13.40 -11.48 -5.50
CA THR A 110 -13.81 -10.59 -6.59
C THR A 110 -14.10 -11.30 -7.91
N GLY A 111 -13.66 -12.54 -8.06
CA GLY A 111 -13.71 -13.28 -9.34
C GLY A 111 -12.60 -12.88 -10.33
N TYR A 112 -11.70 -11.98 -9.94
CA TYR A 112 -10.50 -11.64 -10.69
C TYR A 112 -9.27 -12.35 -10.13
N HIS A 113 -8.21 -12.35 -10.92
CA HIS A 113 -6.86 -12.71 -10.49
C HIS A 113 -5.97 -11.48 -10.54
N SER A 114 -5.06 -11.37 -9.59
CA SER A 114 -3.95 -10.43 -9.67
C SER A 114 -2.81 -11.07 -10.47
N LEU A 115 -2.27 -10.33 -11.43
CA LEU A 115 -1.08 -10.68 -12.18
C LEU A 115 0.05 -9.73 -11.77
N THR A 116 1.15 -10.30 -11.33
CA THR A 116 2.35 -9.57 -10.89
C THR A 116 3.60 -10.25 -11.43
N SER A 117 4.67 -9.48 -11.61
CA SER A 117 5.98 -9.98 -12.02
C SER A 117 7.06 -9.18 -11.30
N VAL A 118 8.10 -9.84 -10.83
CA VAL A 118 9.23 -9.16 -10.20
C VAL A 118 9.86 -8.10 -11.11
N THR A 119 9.91 -8.37 -12.41
CA THR A 119 10.52 -7.46 -13.40
C THR A 119 9.61 -6.30 -13.79
N PHE A 120 8.31 -6.55 -13.97
CA PHE A 120 7.41 -5.59 -14.62
C PHE A 120 6.43 -4.91 -13.67
N THR A 121 6.23 -5.46 -12.47
CA THR A 121 5.35 -4.84 -11.46
C THR A 121 5.89 -3.50 -10.95
N PRO A 122 7.20 -3.33 -10.63
CA PRO A 122 7.74 -2.04 -10.24
C PRO A 122 7.93 -1.13 -11.45
N HIS A 123 7.32 0.05 -11.41
CA HIS A 123 7.47 1.07 -12.44
C HIS A 123 8.50 2.15 -12.09
N LYS A 124 8.52 2.59 -10.84
CA LYS A 124 9.37 3.68 -10.35
C LYS A 124 9.87 3.36 -8.96
N THR A 125 11.05 3.87 -8.65
CA THR A 125 11.73 3.68 -7.36
C THR A 125 12.06 5.02 -6.73
N SER A 126 11.91 5.13 -5.42
CA SER A 126 12.39 6.26 -4.62
C SER A 126 13.17 5.73 -3.40
N TYR A 127 14.27 6.41 -3.08
CA TYR A 127 15.08 6.19 -1.87
C TYR A 127 14.97 7.36 -0.89
N ASP A 128 14.06 8.29 -1.15
CA ASP A 128 13.84 9.42 -0.26
C ASP A 128 13.20 8.95 1.04
N ALA A 129 13.40 9.69 2.11
CA ALA A 129 12.85 9.35 3.42
C ALA A 129 11.30 9.28 3.43
N THR A 130 10.64 10.01 2.53
CA THR A 130 9.24 9.82 2.16
C THR A 130 9.17 9.60 0.65
N PRO A 131 8.29 8.72 0.15
CA PRO A 131 8.29 8.35 -1.26
C PRO A 131 8.04 9.57 -2.16
N GLN A 132 8.94 9.78 -3.10
CA GLN A 132 8.83 10.79 -4.16
C GLN A 132 9.09 10.11 -5.50
N PHE A 133 8.14 10.28 -6.43
CA PHE A 133 8.27 9.72 -7.77
C PHE A 133 8.27 10.83 -8.81
N PRO A 134 9.04 10.72 -9.90
CA PRO A 134 9.13 11.77 -10.94
C PRO A 134 7.78 12.18 -11.55
N CYS A 135 6.76 11.34 -11.47
CA CYS A 135 5.41 11.66 -11.92
C CYS A 135 4.71 12.76 -11.09
N VAL A 136 5.22 13.08 -9.91
CA VAL A 136 4.61 14.05 -8.98
C VAL A 136 4.81 15.49 -9.46
N GLY A 137 5.87 15.79 -10.25
CA GLY A 137 6.27 17.16 -10.62
C GLY A 137 5.57 17.75 -11.84
N GLU A 138 5.08 16.95 -12.77
CA GLU A 138 4.73 17.46 -14.10
C GLU A 138 3.24 17.74 -14.33
N ASN A 139 2.32 17.02 -13.72
CA ASN A 139 0.87 17.22 -13.95
C ASN A 139 -0.04 16.72 -12.80
N GLY A 140 0.49 16.31 -11.68
CA GLY A 140 -0.30 15.61 -10.69
C GLY A 140 -0.45 16.31 -9.35
N ASN A 141 -1.63 16.86 -9.07
CA ASN A 141 -2.00 17.33 -7.73
C ASN A 141 -2.35 16.17 -6.76
N CYS A 142 -2.30 14.91 -7.22
CA CYS A 142 -2.79 13.76 -6.45
C CYS A 142 -1.81 13.28 -5.36
N CYS A 143 -0.52 13.66 -5.45
CA CYS A 143 0.53 13.24 -4.51
C CYS A 143 1.09 14.43 -3.73
N GLN A 144 0.23 15.27 -3.15
CA GLN A 144 0.64 16.45 -2.39
C GLN A 144 0.97 16.12 -0.93
N GLY A 145 1.95 16.85 -0.39
CA GLY A 145 2.27 16.83 1.04
C GLY A 145 2.82 15.49 1.57
N GLY A 146 3.51 14.73 0.72
CA GLY A 146 4.10 13.44 1.11
C GLY A 146 3.10 12.29 1.18
N PHE A 147 1.85 12.49 0.76
CA PHE A 147 0.86 11.42 0.61
C PHE A 147 0.70 11.09 -0.88
N LEU A 148 0.78 9.79 -1.19
CA LEU A 148 0.53 9.31 -2.54
C LEU A 148 -0.97 9.18 -2.78
N GLY A 149 -1.43 9.73 -3.90
CA GLY A 149 -2.81 9.57 -4.36
C GLY A 149 -3.02 8.25 -5.10
N ASN A 150 -4.25 8.05 -5.59
CA ASN A 150 -4.58 6.92 -6.43
C ASN A 150 -4.06 7.17 -7.86
N CYS A 151 -3.17 6.29 -8.35
CA CYS A 151 -2.62 6.41 -9.70
C CYS A 151 -3.60 6.00 -10.81
N ASN A 152 -4.71 5.33 -10.52
CA ASN A 152 -5.64 4.85 -11.56
C ASN A 152 -6.19 5.99 -12.42
N ASP A 153 -6.50 7.12 -11.81
CA ASP A 153 -7.06 8.29 -12.48
C ASP A 153 -6.05 9.43 -12.65
N CYS A 154 -4.78 9.17 -12.36
CA CYS A 154 -3.74 10.17 -12.42
C CYS A 154 -3.20 10.31 -13.85
N PRO A 155 -3.17 11.53 -14.43
CA PRO A 155 -2.60 11.76 -15.76
C PRO A 155 -1.10 11.45 -15.83
N GLY A 156 -0.39 11.50 -14.70
CA GLY A 156 1.04 11.16 -14.61
C GLY A 156 1.33 9.69 -14.28
N ARG A 157 0.31 8.80 -14.32
CA ARG A 157 0.54 7.38 -14.07
C ARG A 157 1.46 6.77 -15.13
N PRO A 158 2.31 5.79 -14.78
CA PRO A 158 3.08 5.04 -15.75
C PRO A 158 2.18 4.32 -16.76
N GLU A 159 2.71 4.08 -17.96
CA GLU A 159 2.09 3.16 -18.91
C GLU A 159 2.01 1.76 -18.32
N SER A 160 0.90 1.06 -18.56
CA SER A 160 0.68 -0.27 -18.01
C SER A 160 1.66 -1.29 -18.60
N ALA A 161 2.19 -2.15 -17.76
CA ALA A 161 3.01 -3.29 -18.16
C ALA A 161 2.17 -4.52 -18.57
N TRP A 162 0.88 -4.34 -18.83
CA TRP A 162 -0.05 -5.43 -19.19
C TRP A 162 0.45 -6.31 -20.33
N GLU A 163 0.92 -5.71 -21.41
CA GLU A 163 1.37 -6.47 -22.59
C GLU A 163 2.54 -7.39 -22.26
N TYR A 164 3.50 -6.89 -21.49
CA TYR A 164 4.67 -7.67 -21.07
C TYR A 164 4.27 -8.78 -20.10
N MET A 165 3.50 -8.45 -19.06
CA MET A 165 3.08 -9.41 -18.04
C MET A 165 2.14 -10.48 -18.59
N SER A 166 1.19 -10.11 -19.43
CA SER A 166 0.26 -11.06 -20.06
C SER A 166 0.97 -12.00 -21.05
N THR A 167 1.91 -11.48 -21.83
CA THR A 167 2.73 -12.29 -22.73
C THR A 167 3.59 -13.28 -21.94
N LEU A 168 4.19 -12.83 -20.85
CA LEU A 168 4.96 -13.69 -19.95
C LEU A 168 4.11 -14.81 -19.38
N ALA A 169 2.92 -14.48 -18.83
CA ALA A 169 2.01 -15.48 -18.27
C ALA A 169 1.57 -16.51 -19.32
N ARG A 170 1.18 -16.07 -20.52
CA ARG A 170 0.76 -16.97 -21.62
C ARG A 170 1.86 -17.91 -22.11
N LYS A 171 3.13 -17.54 -21.95
CA LYS A 171 4.25 -18.41 -22.32
C LYS A 171 4.29 -19.68 -21.44
N TYR A 172 3.87 -19.57 -20.20
CA TYR A 172 3.96 -20.66 -19.19
C TYR A 172 2.61 -21.31 -18.89
N ILE A 173 1.53 -20.54 -18.97
CA ILE A 173 0.16 -21.05 -18.78
C ILE A 173 -0.46 -21.18 -20.16
N ARG A 174 -0.44 -22.38 -20.71
CA ARG A 174 -1.09 -22.69 -21.98
C ARG A 174 -2.45 -23.29 -21.67
N GLU A 175 -3.48 -22.72 -22.26
CA GLU A 175 -4.80 -23.34 -22.32
C GLU A 175 -4.85 -24.15 -23.63
N GLU A 176 -5.03 -25.46 -23.53
CA GLU A 176 -5.38 -26.33 -24.65
C GLU A 176 -6.91 -26.33 -24.83
#